data_3eb2ec85cea76ffc21334cec5ef5609b
#
_entry.id   3eb2ec85cea76ffc21334cec5ef5609b
#
_cell.length_a   1.000
_cell.length_b   1.000
_cell.length_c   1.000
_cell.angle_alpha   90.00
_cell.angle_beta   90.00
_cell.angle_gamma   90.00
#
_symmetry.space_group_name_H-M   'P 1'
#
loop_
_entity.id
_entity.type
_entity.pdbx_description
1 polymer ?
#
loop_
_entity_poly.entity_id
_entity_poly.type
_entity_poly.pdbx_seq_one_letter_code
_entity_poly.pdbx_strand_id
1 'polypeptide(L)'
;LLYVLRERLGLAGAKDGCSQGECGACNVQVDGRLVASCLVPAVTAAGTEVRTVEGLAQDGHPSDVQRALARCGAVQCGFCVPGMAMTAHDLLEGNPAPTELETRQALCGNLCRCSGYRGVVQAVQEVVAEREAAHAPEPETAADADDARVPHQAGPGSGGAGPSVFEAPGAFDTPPPTPDGYGDTPGPYDQHYGQDGGQA
;
A
#
# COMPACT_ATOMS: atom_id res chain seq x y z
N LEU A 1 -13.19 3.24 -20.85
CA LEU A 1 -11.78 2.87 -20.99
C LEU A 1 -11.61 1.35 -21.02
N LEU A 2 -12.21 0.61 -20.08
CA LEU A 2 -12.08 -0.85 -19.97
C LEU A 2 -12.36 -1.57 -21.29
N TYR A 3 -13.44 -1.21 -21.99
CA TYR A 3 -13.76 -1.79 -23.32
C TYR A 3 -12.64 -1.58 -24.36
N VAL A 4 -12.05 -0.38 -24.38
CA VAL A 4 -10.96 -0.07 -25.32
C VAL A 4 -9.73 -0.93 -25.03
N LEU A 5 -9.34 -1.04 -23.74
CA LEU A 5 -8.21 -1.88 -23.33
C LEU A 5 -8.40 -3.33 -23.75
N ARG A 6 -9.57 -3.89 -23.48
CA ARG A 6 -9.84 -5.32 -23.71
C ARG A 6 -10.14 -5.66 -25.17
N GLU A 7 -11.06 -4.91 -25.77
CA GLU A 7 -11.65 -5.31 -27.06
C GLU A 7 -10.94 -4.67 -28.26
N ARG A 8 -10.25 -3.54 -28.05
CA ARG A 8 -9.54 -2.85 -29.13
C ARG A 8 -8.03 -3.07 -29.10
N LEU A 9 -7.46 -3.10 -27.89
CA LEU A 9 -6.02 -3.26 -27.70
C LEU A 9 -5.61 -4.69 -27.31
N GLY A 10 -6.55 -5.57 -27.00
CA GLY A 10 -6.28 -6.96 -26.63
C GLY A 10 -5.65 -7.12 -25.24
N LEU A 11 -5.66 -6.07 -24.40
CA LEU A 11 -5.11 -6.09 -23.04
C LEU A 11 -6.13 -6.71 -22.09
N ALA A 12 -6.11 -8.04 -21.98
CA ALA A 12 -7.13 -8.82 -21.28
C ALA A 12 -6.93 -8.86 -19.74
N GLY A 13 -5.89 -8.25 -19.21
CA GLY A 13 -5.58 -8.26 -17.76
C GLY A 13 -6.67 -7.58 -16.92
N ALA A 14 -7.01 -6.34 -17.23
CA ALA A 14 -8.14 -5.68 -16.57
C ALA A 14 -9.44 -6.42 -16.86
N LYS A 15 -10.23 -6.73 -15.81
CA LYS A 15 -11.44 -7.55 -15.90
C LYS A 15 -12.70 -6.73 -15.66
N ASP A 16 -13.77 -7.08 -16.36
CA ASP A 16 -15.09 -6.53 -16.08
C ASP A 16 -15.81 -7.42 -15.05
N GLY A 17 -15.88 -6.96 -13.80
CA GLY A 17 -16.49 -7.71 -12.71
C GLY A 17 -17.80 -7.12 -12.21
N CYS A 18 -17.91 -5.80 -12.09
CA CYS A 18 -19.09 -5.15 -11.57
C CYS A 18 -19.63 -4.01 -12.45
N SER A 19 -18.80 -3.46 -13.35
CA SER A 19 -19.08 -2.27 -14.18
C SER A 19 -19.55 -1.03 -13.37
N GLN A 20 -19.29 -1.01 -12.05
CA GLN A 20 -19.78 0.02 -11.11
C GLN A 20 -18.64 0.66 -10.30
N GLY A 21 -17.37 0.28 -10.57
CA GLY A 21 -16.22 0.85 -9.86
C GLY A 21 -15.95 0.29 -8.47
N GLU A 22 -16.62 -0.80 -8.05
CA GLU A 22 -16.56 -1.30 -6.67
C GLU A 22 -15.59 -2.47 -6.49
N CYS A 23 -15.51 -3.38 -7.47
CA CYS A 23 -14.79 -4.64 -7.28
C CYS A 23 -13.28 -4.55 -7.53
N GLY A 24 -12.78 -3.48 -8.12
CA GLY A 24 -11.36 -3.25 -8.39
C GLY A 24 -10.71 -4.17 -9.45
N ALA A 25 -11.45 -5.12 -10.04
CA ALA A 25 -10.89 -6.06 -11.03
C ALA A 25 -10.43 -5.37 -12.32
N CYS A 26 -10.91 -4.16 -12.58
CA CYS A 26 -10.57 -3.33 -13.73
C CYS A 26 -9.58 -2.20 -13.41
N ASN A 27 -8.95 -2.20 -12.25
CA ASN A 27 -8.02 -1.15 -11.86
C ASN A 27 -6.84 -1.04 -12.82
N VAL A 28 -6.56 0.20 -13.21
CA VAL A 28 -5.42 0.61 -14.04
C VAL A 28 -4.87 1.95 -13.50
N GLN A 29 -3.68 2.35 -13.90
CA GLN A 29 -3.21 3.71 -13.64
C GLN A 29 -3.45 4.59 -14.87
N VAL A 30 -3.91 5.82 -14.65
CA VAL A 30 -4.02 6.89 -15.65
C VAL A 30 -3.24 8.08 -15.12
N ASP A 31 -2.19 8.49 -15.81
CA ASP A 31 -1.24 9.50 -15.36
C ASP A 31 -0.77 9.26 -13.91
N GLY A 32 -0.39 8.01 -13.60
CA GLY A 32 0.09 7.60 -12.28
C GLY A 32 -0.97 7.49 -11.18
N ARG A 33 -2.26 7.62 -11.50
CA ARG A 33 -3.36 7.49 -10.54
C ARG A 33 -4.13 6.21 -10.74
N LEU A 34 -4.33 5.45 -9.68
CA LEU A 34 -5.14 4.24 -9.71
C LEU A 34 -6.63 4.59 -9.91
N VAL A 35 -7.24 4.02 -10.94
CA VAL A 35 -8.65 4.26 -11.29
C VAL A 35 -9.35 2.97 -11.70
N ALA A 36 -10.66 2.89 -11.45
CA ALA A 36 -11.52 1.83 -11.97
C ALA A 36 -11.85 2.11 -13.44
N SER A 37 -11.20 1.43 -14.39
CA SER A 37 -11.33 1.71 -15.83
C SER A 37 -12.73 1.50 -16.38
N CYS A 38 -13.60 0.75 -15.71
CA CYS A 38 -15.01 0.59 -16.08
C CYS A 38 -15.82 1.89 -15.96
N LEU A 39 -15.39 2.82 -15.09
CA LEU A 39 -16.04 4.12 -14.89
C LEU A 39 -15.41 5.26 -15.72
N VAL A 40 -14.24 5.04 -16.30
CA VAL A 40 -13.52 6.07 -17.07
C VAL A 40 -14.03 6.10 -18.52
N PRO A 41 -14.66 7.18 -18.98
CA PRO A 41 -14.95 7.36 -20.41
C PRO A 41 -13.66 7.36 -21.22
N ALA A 42 -13.59 6.60 -22.32
CA ALA A 42 -12.35 6.48 -23.09
C ALA A 42 -11.84 7.83 -23.61
N VAL A 43 -12.74 8.75 -23.92
CA VAL A 43 -12.39 10.08 -24.40
C VAL A 43 -11.62 10.90 -23.38
N THR A 44 -11.87 10.70 -22.08
CA THR A 44 -11.16 11.43 -21.01
C THR A 44 -9.73 10.91 -20.79
N ALA A 45 -9.43 9.74 -21.30
CA ALA A 45 -8.08 9.16 -21.28
C ALA A 45 -7.27 9.50 -22.55
N ALA A 46 -7.80 10.31 -23.44
CA ALA A 46 -7.08 10.73 -24.64
C ALA A 46 -5.88 11.64 -24.28
N GLY A 47 -4.68 11.24 -24.73
CA GLY A 47 -3.45 11.98 -24.44
C GLY A 47 -2.84 11.71 -23.06
N THR A 48 -3.42 10.81 -22.26
CA THR A 48 -2.86 10.38 -20.97
C THR A 48 -2.04 9.10 -21.11
N GLU A 49 -1.12 8.87 -20.17
CA GLU A 49 -0.45 7.59 -20.02
C GLU A 49 -1.35 6.60 -19.27
N VAL A 50 -1.67 5.48 -19.90
CA VAL A 50 -2.45 4.42 -19.27
C VAL A 50 -1.56 3.20 -19.03
N ARG A 51 -1.34 2.83 -17.76
CA ARG A 51 -0.60 1.64 -17.37
C ARG A 51 -1.55 0.56 -16.87
N THR A 52 -1.47 -0.60 -17.47
CA THR A 52 -2.23 -1.79 -17.08
C THR A 52 -1.32 -2.81 -16.41
N VAL A 53 -1.90 -3.91 -15.91
CA VAL A 53 -1.13 -5.00 -15.28
C VAL A 53 -0.07 -5.60 -16.22
N GLU A 54 -0.31 -5.59 -17.51
CA GLU A 54 0.67 -6.02 -18.52
C GLU A 54 1.90 -5.11 -18.52
N GLY A 55 1.70 -3.81 -18.30
CA GLY A 55 2.76 -2.81 -18.24
C GLY A 55 3.56 -2.79 -16.92
N LEU A 56 3.23 -3.65 -15.94
CA LEU A 56 4.06 -3.84 -14.75
C LEU A 56 5.29 -4.72 -15.03
N ALA A 57 5.21 -5.58 -16.05
CA ALA A 57 6.33 -6.38 -16.50
C ALA A 57 7.33 -5.52 -17.30
N GLN A 58 8.63 -5.78 -17.12
CA GLN A 58 9.69 -5.12 -17.88
C GLN A 58 10.50 -6.18 -18.63
N ASP A 59 10.75 -5.97 -19.92
CA ASP A 59 11.54 -6.86 -20.76
C ASP A 59 11.11 -8.35 -20.69
N GLY A 60 9.79 -8.58 -20.56
CA GLY A 60 9.24 -9.93 -20.42
C GLY A 60 9.36 -10.54 -19.02
N HIS A 61 9.94 -9.82 -18.06
CA HIS A 61 10.06 -10.27 -16.68
C HIS A 61 8.94 -9.68 -15.82
N PRO A 62 8.20 -10.52 -15.07
CA PRO A 62 7.19 -10.03 -14.13
C PRO A 62 7.79 -9.09 -13.09
N SER A 63 7.02 -8.07 -12.67
CA SER A 63 7.43 -7.19 -11.57
C SER A 63 7.60 -7.95 -10.25
N ASP A 64 8.27 -7.33 -9.27
CA ASP A 64 8.39 -7.87 -7.92
C ASP A 64 7.02 -8.19 -7.30
N VAL A 65 6.05 -7.29 -7.44
CA VAL A 65 4.67 -7.50 -6.99
C VAL A 65 4.04 -8.73 -7.66
N GLN A 66 4.16 -8.86 -8.97
CA GLN A 66 3.60 -10.00 -9.71
C GLN A 66 4.23 -11.32 -9.26
N ARG A 67 5.55 -11.35 -9.07
CA ARG A 67 6.26 -12.54 -8.56
C ARG A 67 5.84 -12.89 -7.14
N ALA A 68 5.76 -11.90 -6.25
CA ALA A 68 5.37 -12.12 -4.86
C ALA A 68 3.93 -12.65 -4.75
N LEU A 69 2.97 -12.09 -5.50
CA LEU A 69 1.59 -12.59 -5.55
C LEU A 69 1.52 -14.07 -5.94
N ALA A 70 2.35 -14.49 -6.89
CA ALA A 70 2.41 -15.89 -7.31
C ALA A 70 3.03 -16.79 -6.21
N ARG A 71 4.15 -16.37 -5.59
CA ARG A 71 4.84 -17.14 -4.55
C ARG A 71 4.00 -17.31 -3.28
N CYS A 72 3.31 -16.25 -2.85
CA CYS A 72 2.51 -16.25 -1.62
C CYS A 72 1.14 -16.92 -1.76
N GLY A 73 0.87 -17.59 -2.87
CA GLY A 73 -0.41 -18.25 -3.10
C GLY A 73 -1.62 -17.30 -3.14
N ALA A 74 -1.40 -16.03 -3.49
CA ALA A 74 -2.46 -15.03 -3.61
C ALA A 74 -3.40 -15.31 -4.79
N VAL A 75 -3.00 -16.17 -5.71
CA VAL A 75 -3.72 -16.50 -6.94
C VAL A 75 -4.51 -17.79 -6.77
N GLN A 76 -5.84 -17.70 -6.94
CA GLN A 76 -6.75 -18.86 -7.01
C GLN A 76 -7.37 -18.92 -8.43
N CYS A 77 -8.55 -18.36 -8.64
CA CYS A 77 -9.16 -18.29 -9.96
C CYS A 77 -8.50 -17.26 -10.90
N GLY A 78 -7.73 -16.31 -10.35
CA GLY A 78 -6.99 -15.30 -11.10
C GLY A 78 -7.76 -14.06 -11.50
N PHE A 79 -9.09 -14.03 -11.32
CA PHE A 79 -9.93 -12.93 -11.81
C PHE A 79 -9.60 -11.57 -11.16
N CYS A 80 -9.42 -11.53 -9.84
CA CYS A 80 -9.11 -10.31 -9.09
C CYS A 80 -7.63 -9.89 -9.17
N VAL A 81 -6.74 -10.80 -9.54
CA VAL A 81 -5.28 -10.64 -9.43
C VAL A 81 -4.74 -9.44 -10.21
N PRO A 82 -5.16 -9.16 -11.44
CA PRO A 82 -4.70 -7.99 -12.17
C PRO A 82 -4.98 -6.67 -11.42
N GLY A 83 -6.20 -6.52 -10.91
CA GLY A 83 -6.58 -5.34 -10.13
C GLY A 83 -5.82 -5.25 -8.80
N MET A 84 -5.62 -6.38 -8.11
CA MET A 84 -4.82 -6.42 -6.88
C MET A 84 -3.36 -6.09 -7.11
N ALA A 85 -2.78 -6.55 -8.22
CA ALA A 85 -1.41 -6.23 -8.62
C ALA A 85 -1.23 -4.72 -8.87
N MET A 86 -2.18 -4.11 -9.57
CA MET A 86 -2.18 -2.65 -9.81
C MET A 86 -2.30 -1.88 -8.50
N THR A 87 -3.18 -2.31 -7.60
CA THR A 87 -3.37 -1.67 -6.29
C THR A 87 -2.15 -1.82 -5.39
N ALA A 88 -1.55 -3.02 -5.33
CA ALA A 88 -0.35 -3.25 -4.54
C ALA A 88 0.85 -2.46 -5.09
N HIS A 89 0.98 -2.37 -6.42
CA HIS A 89 2.00 -1.57 -7.07
C HIS A 89 1.83 -0.08 -6.73
N ASP A 90 0.62 0.47 -6.88
CA ASP A 90 0.29 1.86 -6.56
C ASP A 90 0.57 2.20 -5.09
N LEU A 91 0.18 1.31 -4.17
CA LEU A 91 0.47 1.45 -2.74
C LEU A 91 1.98 1.54 -2.48
N LEU A 92 2.76 0.63 -3.06
CA LEU A 92 4.21 0.54 -2.85
C LEU A 92 5.00 1.66 -3.55
N GLU A 93 4.44 2.29 -4.56
CA GLU A 93 5.02 3.52 -5.15
C GLU A 93 4.76 4.74 -4.27
N GLY A 94 3.59 4.83 -3.64
CA GLY A 94 3.24 5.92 -2.73
C GLY A 94 3.78 5.76 -1.31
N ASN A 95 3.91 4.51 -0.84
CA ASN A 95 4.43 4.15 0.48
C ASN A 95 5.32 2.91 0.35
N PRO A 96 6.65 3.06 0.37
CA PRO A 96 7.57 1.93 0.16
C PRO A 96 7.58 0.90 1.29
N ALA A 97 7.07 1.23 2.47
CA ALA A 97 7.04 0.33 3.64
C ALA A 97 5.66 0.38 4.33
N PRO A 98 4.57 -0.05 3.63
CA PRO A 98 3.25 -0.01 4.21
C PRO A 98 3.09 -1.02 5.33
N THR A 99 2.39 -0.62 6.38
CA THR A 99 1.94 -1.51 7.44
C THR A 99 0.90 -2.50 6.91
N GLU A 100 0.65 -3.58 7.67
CA GLU A 100 -0.43 -4.51 7.32
C GLU A 100 -1.80 -3.82 7.25
N LEU A 101 -2.06 -2.86 8.15
CA LEU A 101 -3.31 -2.11 8.15
C LEU A 101 -3.46 -1.25 6.89
N GLU A 102 -2.44 -0.51 6.50
CA GLU A 102 -2.44 0.30 5.26
C GLU A 102 -2.61 -0.58 4.02
N THR A 103 -1.96 -1.74 3.99
CA THR A 103 -2.14 -2.73 2.92
C THR A 103 -3.59 -3.20 2.84
N ARG A 104 -4.21 -3.53 3.99
CA ARG A 104 -5.63 -3.93 4.04
C ARG A 104 -6.56 -2.80 3.60
N GLN A 105 -6.28 -1.56 4.00
CA GLN A 105 -7.04 -0.39 3.60
C GLN A 105 -6.95 -0.14 2.10
N ALA A 106 -5.76 -0.22 1.52
CA ALA A 106 -5.57 -0.10 0.06
C ALA A 106 -6.36 -1.15 -0.71
N LEU A 107 -6.45 -2.38 -0.18
CA LEU A 107 -7.16 -3.49 -0.80
C LEU A 107 -8.68 -3.46 -0.60
N CYS A 108 -9.24 -2.53 0.19
CA CYS A 108 -10.70 -2.47 0.44
C CYS A 108 -11.54 -2.35 -0.83
N GLY A 109 -10.99 -1.71 -1.88
CA GLY A 109 -11.63 -1.60 -3.20
C GLY A 109 -11.38 -2.80 -4.13
N ASN A 110 -10.77 -3.90 -3.67
CA ASN A 110 -10.47 -5.08 -4.47
C ASN A 110 -11.20 -6.30 -3.91
N LEU A 111 -12.27 -6.74 -4.58
CA LEU A 111 -13.08 -7.85 -4.09
C LEU A 111 -12.57 -9.20 -4.60
N CYS A 112 -12.40 -10.16 -3.69
CA CYS A 112 -12.04 -11.53 -4.00
C CYS A 112 -12.84 -12.52 -3.16
N ARG A 113 -13.43 -13.52 -3.82
CA ARG A 113 -14.16 -14.61 -3.15
C ARG A 113 -13.26 -15.77 -2.72
N CYS A 114 -12.07 -15.90 -3.32
CA CYS A 114 -11.27 -17.12 -3.25
C CYS A 114 -10.09 -17.02 -2.27
N SER A 115 -9.32 -15.92 -2.31
CA SER A 115 -7.98 -15.84 -1.69
C SER A 115 -8.01 -15.60 -0.17
N GLY A 116 -9.08 -15.03 0.37
CA GLY A 116 -9.12 -14.57 1.75
C GLY A 116 -8.09 -13.46 2.07
N TYR A 117 -7.48 -12.87 1.04
CA TYR A 117 -6.52 -11.74 1.08
C TYR A 117 -5.18 -12.02 1.79
N ARG A 118 -5.06 -13.10 2.56
CA ARG A 118 -3.85 -13.38 3.35
C ARG A 118 -2.58 -13.43 2.50
N GLY A 119 -2.62 -14.16 1.37
CA GLY A 119 -1.50 -14.25 0.45
C GLY A 119 -1.16 -12.90 -0.23
N VAL A 120 -2.16 -12.03 -0.45
CA VAL A 120 -1.92 -10.69 -1.03
C VAL A 120 -1.20 -9.79 -0.03
N VAL A 121 -1.64 -9.78 1.24
CA VAL A 121 -0.99 -9.01 2.31
C VAL A 121 0.44 -9.49 2.51
N GLN A 122 0.65 -10.82 2.56
CA GLN A 122 1.99 -11.41 2.65
C GLN A 122 2.87 -11.01 1.46
N ALA A 123 2.33 -11.01 0.24
CA ALA A 123 3.07 -10.62 -0.96
C ALA A 123 3.58 -9.17 -0.89
N VAL A 124 2.77 -8.24 -0.39
CA VAL A 124 3.20 -6.85 -0.18
C VAL A 124 4.35 -6.78 0.82
N GLN A 125 4.26 -7.50 1.93
CA GLN A 125 5.31 -7.54 2.94
C GLN A 125 6.62 -8.17 2.40
N GLU A 126 6.53 -9.22 1.58
CA GLU A 126 7.71 -9.81 0.93
C GLU A 126 8.39 -8.83 -0.04
N VAL A 127 7.61 -8.05 -0.82
CA VAL A 127 8.17 -7.02 -1.70
C VAL A 127 8.89 -5.94 -0.90
N VAL A 128 8.31 -5.48 0.22
CA VAL A 128 8.97 -4.53 1.12
C VAL A 128 10.32 -5.08 1.58
N ALA A 129 10.34 -6.30 2.10
CA ALA A 129 11.57 -6.93 2.59
C ALA A 129 12.61 -7.14 1.47
N GLU A 130 12.19 -7.53 0.26
CA GLU A 130 13.08 -7.67 -0.91
C GLU A 130 13.71 -6.31 -1.30
N ARG A 131 12.90 -5.23 -1.31
CA ARG A 131 13.38 -3.88 -1.65
C ARG A 131 14.32 -3.33 -0.60
N GLU A 132 14.02 -3.53 0.69
CA GLU A 132 14.89 -3.14 1.80
C GLU A 132 16.23 -3.89 1.74
N ALA A 133 16.22 -5.21 1.51
CA ALA A 133 17.44 -6.00 1.37
C ALA A 133 18.31 -5.56 0.16
N ALA A 134 17.67 -5.14 -0.93
CA ALA A 134 18.37 -4.64 -2.12
C ALA A 134 18.99 -3.26 -1.91
N HIS A 135 18.51 -2.47 -0.94
CA HIS A 135 19.02 -1.14 -0.59
C HIS A 135 19.94 -1.17 0.65
N ALA A 136 20.06 -2.32 1.33
CA ALA A 136 20.99 -2.44 2.44
C ALA A 136 22.42 -2.21 1.92
N PRO A 137 23.22 -1.32 2.56
CA PRO A 137 24.62 -1.15 2.19
C PRO A 137 25.29 -2.52 2.33
N GLU A 138 26.09 -2.88 1.33
CA GLU A 138 26.94 -4.06 1.45
C GLU A 138 27.74 -3.96 2.76
N PRO A 139 27.84 -5.02 3.56
CA PRO A 139 28.70 -4.98 4.72
C PRO A 139 30.08 -4.60 4.21
N GLU A 140 30.55 -3.40 4.61
CA GLU A 140 31.93 -3.02 4.35
C GLU A 140 32.78 -4.17 4.87
N THR A 141 33.37 -4.94 3.95
CA THR A 141 34.36 -5.92 4.33
C THR A 141 35.38 -5.15 5.11
N ALA A 142 35.54 -5.50 6.39
CA ALA A 142 36.56 -4.92 7.25
C ALA A 142 37.91 -5.17 6.58
N ALA A 143 38.27 -4.27 5.69
CA ALA A 143 39.62 -4.17 5.17
C ALA A 143 40.44 -3.56 6.31
N ASP A 144 41.25 -4.41 6.92
CA ASP A 144 42.44 -4.12 7.70
C ASP A 144 42.44 -2.79 8.45
N ALA A 145 41.85 -2.77 9.65
CA ALA A 145 42.08 -1.76 10.67
C ALA A 145 43.40 -2.02 11.39
N ASP A 146 44.51 -2.09 10.69
CA ASP A 146 45.80 -2.28 11.33
C ASP A 146 46.91 -1.32 10.78
N ASP A 147 46.55 -0.11 10.40
CA ASP A 147 47.58 0.92 10.19
C ASP A 147 47.03 2.36 10.31
N ALA A 148 46.51 2.72 11.48
CA ALA A 148 46.34 4.12 11.85
C ALA A 148 46.56 4.34 13.34
N ARG A 149 47.78 4.00 13.83
CA ARG A 149 48.26 4.55 15.08
C ARG A 149 48.68 6.00 14.83
N VAL A 150 47.76 6.93 15.12
CA VAL A 150 48.12 8.34 15.31
C VAL A 150 48.77 8.48 16.69
N PRO A 151 50.02 8.92 16.82
CA PRO A 151 50.62 9.15 18.13
C PRO A 151 49.92 10.30 18.83
N HIS A 152 49.31 10.02 19.98
CA HIS A 152 48.81 11.04 20.89
C HIS A 152 49.98 11.87 21.42
N GLN A 153 50.13 13.11 20.94
CA GLN A 153 50.92 14.12 21.64
C GLN A 153 50.08 14.66 22.82
N ALA A 154 50.52 14.31 24.00
CA ALA A 154 50.01 14.89 25.25
C ALA A 154 50.53 16.35 25.33
N GLY A 155 49.59 17.29 25.33
CA GLY A 155 49.83 18.66 25.79
C GLY A 155 49.17 18.93 27.13
N PRO A 156 49.81 19.63 28.03
CA PRO A 156 49.29 19.87 29.40
C PRO A 156 48.47 21.15 29.44
N GLY A 157 47.41 21.16 30.20
CA GLY A 157 46.89 22.43 30.66
C GLY A 157 45.40 22.54 30.96
N SER A 158 45.07 22.39 32.19
CA SER A 158 44.22 23.27 33.03
C SER A 158 42.78 23.59 32.61
N GLY A 159 41.91 23.40 33.58
CA GLY A 159 40.76 24.28 33.77
C GLY A 159 39.43 23.60 33.77
N GLY A 160 38.88 23.36 34.96
CA GLY A 160 37.54 22.81 35.18
C GLY A 160 36.43 23.72 34.72
N ALA A 161 35.36 23.11 34.29
CA ALA A 161 34.02 23.66 34.41
C ALA A 161 33.07 22.48 34.55
N GLY A 162 32.26 22.49 35.56
CA GLY A 162 31.33 21.47 35.94
C GLY A 162 30.19 21.31 34.94
N PRO A 163 29.40 20.22 35.08
CA PRO A 163 28.30 19.93 34.15
C PRO A 163 27.17 20.93 34.37
N SER A 164 26.86 21.71 33.34
CA SER A 164 25.62 22.48 33.28
C SER A 164 24.47 21.53 33.03
N VAL A 165 23.68 21.32 34.08
CA VAL A 165 22.40 20.66 33.99
C VAL A 165 21.46 21.58 33.21
N PHE A 166 21.09 21.16 32.01
CA PHE A 166 20.04 21.82 31.27
C PHE A 166 18.71 21.29 31.77
N GLU A 167 18.12 22.05 32.68
CA GLU A 167 16.78 21.80 33.20
C GLU A 167 15.80 22.37 32.18
N ALA A 168 15.10 21.48 31.41
CA ALA A 168 14.00 21.86 30.56
C ALA A 168 12.77 22.15 31.42
N PRO A 169 12.07 23.29 31.23
CA PRO A 169 10.84 23.56 31.96
C PRO A 169 9.74 22.62 31.51
N GLY A 170 9.05 22.04 32.46
CA GLY A 170 7.89 21.17 32.26
C GLY A 170 6.76 21.88 31.54
N ALA A 171 6.40 21.34 30.41
CA ALA A 171 5.13 21.60 29.72
C ALA A 171 4.60 20.25 29.28
N PHE A 172 3.48 19.88 29.83
CA PHE A 172 2.52 18.84 29.46
C PHE A 172 2.06 17.99 30.66
N ASP A 173 1.62 18.68 31.71
CA ASP A 173 0.68 18.13 32.70
C ASP A 173 -0.71 18.73 32.45
N THR A 174 -1.33 18.31 31.36
CA THR A 174 -2.78 18.42 31.21
C THR A 174 -3.27 17.09 30.65
N PRO A 175 -4.10 16.35 31.42
CA PRO A 175 -4.74 15.15 30.91
C PRO A 175 -5.70 15.53 29.75
N PRO A 176 -5.84 14.68 28.71
CA PRO A 176 -6.77 14.94 27.63
C PRO A 176 -8.21 14.97 28.15
N PRO A 177 -9.08 15.80 27.57
CA PRO A 177 -10.49 15.85 27.98
C PRO A 177 -11.14 14.48 27.72
N THR A 178 -11.86 13.98 28.73
CA THR A 178 -12.73 12.82 28.60
C THR A 178 -13.81 13.12 27.58
N PRO A 179 -14.12 12.21 26.64
CA PRO A 179 -15.26 12.41 25.76
C PRO A 179 -16.55 12.25 26.56
N ASP A 180 -17.21 13.36 26.81
CA ASP A 180 -18.55 13.38 27.37
C ASP A 180 -19.54 12.79 26.35
N GLY A 181 -20.27 11.78 26.82
CA GLY A 181 -21.62 11.42 26.48
C GLY A 181 -22.06 11.54 25.02
N TYR A 182 -21.97 10.46 24.26
CA TYR A 182 -22.90 10.23 23.16
C TYR A 182 -24.29 9.98 23.75
N GLY A 183 -25.09 11.02 23.79
CA GLY A 183 -26.52 10.90 24.10
C GLY A 183 -27.20 10.07 23.02
N ASP A 184 -27.96 9.07 23.48
CA ASP A 184 -28.92 8.30 22.70
C ASP A 184 -29.96 9.23 22.07
N THR A 185 -29.71 9.65 20.83
CA THR A 185 -30.79 10.15 19.98
C THR A 185 -30.98 9.13 18.86
N PRO A 186 -32.15 8.47 18.78
CA PRO A 186 -32.47 7.57 17.67
C PRO A 186 -32.45 8.34 16.35
N GLY A 187 -31.66 7.88 15.39
CA GLY A 187 -31.58 8.45 14.04
C GLY A 187 -32.88 8.17 13.26
N PRO A 188 -33.21 8.97 12.22
CA PRO A 188 -34.47 8.92 11.48
C PRO A 188 -34.66 7.67 10.59
N TYR A 189 -33.88 6.61 10.76
CA TYR A 189 -33.94 5.40 9.93
C TYR A 189 -34.50 4.14 10.61
N ASP A 190 -34.98 4.24 11.87
CA ASP A 190 -35.52 3.09 12.61
C ASP A 190 -37.03 2.86 12.45
N GLN A 191 -37.66 3.41 11.44
CA GLN A 191 -39.07 3.15 11.15
C GLN A 191 -39.25 2.67 9.72
N HIS A 192 -39.07 1.36 9.47
CA HIS A 192 -39.73 0.60 8.38
C HIS A 192 -39.13 -0.81 8.22
N TYR A 193 -39.19 -1.62 9.27
CA TYR A 193 -39.17 -3.07 9.11
C TYR A 193 -40.05 -3.69 10.23
N GLY A 194 -41.31 -3.82 9.95
CA GLY A 194 -42.21 -4.58 10.80
C GLY A 194 -43.64 -4.51 10.33
N GLN A 195 -44.15 -5.64 9.89
CA GLN A 195 -45.54 -5.97 9.64
C GLN A 195 -45.96 -5.98 8.16
N ASP A 196 -45.77 -7.14 7.58
CA ASP A 196 -46.79 -7.78 6.79
C ASP A 196 -46.65 -9.29 7.02
N GLY A 197 -47.31 -9.74 8.06
CA GLY A 197 -47.60 -11.13 8.35
C GLY A 197 -49.04 -11.41 8.01
N GLY A 198 -49.27 -12.39 7.15
CA GLY A 198 -50.47 -13.23 7.31
C GLY A 198 -51.60 -13.07 6.32
N GLN A 199 -51.90 -14.19 5.74
CA GLN A 199 -53.20 -14.70 5.26
C GLN A 199 -53.38 -14.72 3.72
N ALA A 200 -53.20 -15.84 3.16
CA ALA A 200 -54.12 -16.81 2.56
C ALA A 200 -53.34 -17.80 1.69
#